data_6dbaf37578c1a7feed9b1ab30fb1fd42
#
_entry.id   6dbaf37578c1a7feed9b1ab30fb1fd42
#
_cell.length_a   1.000
_cell.length_b   1.000
_cell.length_c   1.000
_cell.angle_alpha   90.00
_cell.angle_beta   90.00
_cell.angle_gamma   90.00
#
_symmetry.space_group_name_H-M   'P 1'
#
loop_
_entity.id
_entity.type
_entity.pdbx_description
1 polymer ?
#
loop_
_entity_poly.entity_id
_entity_poly.type
_entity_poly.pdbx_seq_one_letter_code
_entity_poly.pdbx_strand_id
1 'polypeptide(L)'
;MKHKVLSICILAVLLAGCKEDFSVWKKYNEDWLENVNKPYIESLRDAPVKEGYISAGITESGIQYIIRHEGFGKTAKLSSLVTVTYVNHLINGTTVGTVSKKTTIEVKKFSAGWQEMLCDRGLKEGANFTIYIPWHLAFGKAGQKQAGISKYFIPPYSVIRCDMIVHEIHNFPPDAK
;
A
#
# COMPACT_ATOMS: atom_id res chain seq x y z
N MET A 1 34.14 27.36 -38.67
CA MET A 1 33.53 26.03 -38.43
C MET A 1 33.66 25.50 -37.00
N LYS A 2 34.43 26.12 -36.08
CA LYS A 2 34.63 25.62 -34.70
C LYS A 2 33.50 25.97 -33.71
N HIS A 3 32.65 26.95 -33.99
CA HIS A 3 31.58 27.39 -33.06
C HIS A 3 30.29 26.55 -33.13
N LYS A 4 30.04 25.78 -34.22
CA LYS A 4 28.82 24.97 -34.34
C LYS A 4 28.89 23.66 -33.54
N VAL A 5 30.08 23.12 -33.29
CA VAL A 5 30.27 21.85 -32.54
C VAL A 5 30.06 22.06 -31.03
N LEU A 6 30.46 23.25 -30.52
CA LEU A 6 30.29 23.56 -29.08
C LEU A 6 28.83 23.75 -28.69
N SER A 7 28.01 24.28 -29.61
CA SER A 7 26.56 24.50 -29.35
C SER A 7 25.78 23.20 -29.26
N ILE A 8 26.18 22.15 -30.01
CA ILE A 8 25.51 20.82 -29.96
C ILE A 8 25.82 20.06 -28.67
N CYS A 9 27.05 20.19 -28.16
CA CYS A 9 27.42 19.54 -26.89
C CYS A 9 26.70 20.16 -25.69
N ILE A 10 26.45 21.48 -25.68
CA ILE A 10 25.71 22.14 -24.59
C ILE A 10 24.23 21.75 -24.60
N LEU A 11 23.63 21.57 -25.77
CA LEU A 11 22.23 21.16 -25.89
C LEU A 11 22.02 19.70 -25.45
N ALA A 12 23.00 18.82 -25.66
CA ALA A 12 22.94 17.41 -25.23
C ALA A 12 23.00 17.23 -23.71
N VAL A 13 23.70 18.12 -23.00
CA VAL A 13 23.79 18.10 -21.53
C VAL A 13 22.49 18.57 -20.86
N LEU A 14 21.71 19.43 -21.53
CA LEU A 14 20.41 19.90 -21.00
C LEU A 14 19.28 18.87 -21.11
N LEU A 15 19.47 17.79 -21.90
CA LEU A 15 18.51 16.68 -22.06
C LEU A 15 18.77 15.50 -21.12
N ALA A 16 19.86 15.52 -20.35
CA ALA A 16 20.06 14.59 -19.23
C ALA A 16 19.17 15.05 -18.07
N GLY A 17 17.86 14.84 -18.21
CA GLY A 17 16.91 15.03 -17.11
C GLY A 17 17.41 14.26 -15.90
N CYS A 18 17.66 14.96 -14.79
CA CYS A 18 18.00 14.32 -13.51
C CYS A 18 16.91 13.29 -13.22
N LYS A 19 17.21 12.01 -13.41
CA LYS A 19 16.38 10.95 -12.87
C LYS A 19 16.48 11.08 -11.35
N GLU A 20 15.35 11.38 -10.72
CA GLU A 20 15.30 11.37 -9.26
C GLU A 20 15.77 9.99 -8.78
N ASP A 21 16.81 9.96 -7.94
CA ASP A 21 17.35 8.73 -7.39
C ASP A 21 16.60 8.39 -6.09
N PHE A 22 15.84 7.31 -6.12
CA PHE A 22 15.10 6.81 -4.97
C PHE A 22 15.80 5.64 -4.27
N SER A 23 17.07 5.37 -4.55
CA SER A 23 17.81 4.23 -3.99
C SER A 23 17.90 4.27 -2.46
N VAL A 24 18.17 5.44 -1.89
CA VAL A 24 18.22 5.66 -0.43
C VAL A 24 16.83 5.45 0.19
N TRP A 25 15.78 6.01 -0.43
CA TRP A 25 14.41 5.84 0.03
C TRP A 25 13.95 4.38 -0.06
N LYS A 26 14.29 3.70 -1.15
CA LYS A 26 14.01 2.26 -1.32
C LYS A 26 14.66 1.46 -0.20
N LYS A 27 15.98 1.65 0.00
CA LYS A 27 16.71 0.95 1.07
C LYS A 27 16.11 1.23 2.44
N TYR A 28 15.77 2.47 2.74
CA TYR A 28 15.12 2.85 4.00
C TYR A 28 13.80 2.11 4.21
N ASN A 29 12.95 2.00 3.19
CA ASN A 29 11.67 1.29 3.27
C ASN A 29 11.85 -0.22 3.47
N GLU A 30 12.79 -0.84 2.73
CA GLU A 30 13.10 -2.27 2.84
C GLU A 30 13.71 -2.60 4.20
N ASP A 31 14.69 -1.82 4.64
CA ASP A 31 15.34 -1.99 5.96
C ASP A 31 14.33 -1.80 7.11
N TRP A 32 13.45 -0.80 7.00
CA TRP A 32 12.43 -0.56 8.02
C TRP A 32 11.46 -1.74 8.13
N LEU A 33 10.98 -2.26 6.99
CA LEU A 33 10.03 -3.37 6.97
C LEU A 33 10.64 -4.64 7.57
N GLU A 34 11.89 -4.95 7.24
CA GLU A 34 12.58 -6.17 7.67
C GLU A 34 13.14 -6.06 9.10
N ASN A 35 13.80 -4.94 9.43
CA ASN A 35 14.59 -4.84 10.66
C ASN A 35 13.86 -4.10 11.79
N VAL A 36 12.77 -3.38 11.51
CA VAL A 36 12.00 -2.62 12.51
C VAL A 36 10.60 -3.22 12.68
N ASN A 37 9.83 -3.29 11.59
CA ASN A 37 8.44 -3.69 11.71
C ASN A 37 8.25 -5.21 11.87
N LYS A 38 9.02 -6.00 11.15
CA LYS A 38 8.92 -7.48 11.24
C LYS A 38 9.16 -8.01 12.65
N PRO A 39 10.22 -7.63 13.38
CA PRO A 39 10.39 -8.05 14.77
C PRO A 39 9.25 -7.60 15.68
N TYR A 40 8.69 -6.40 15.44
CA TYR A 40 7.51 -5.93 16.16
C TYR A 40 6.30 -6.84 15.91
N ILE A 41 5.99 -7.15 14.64
CA ILE A 41 4.88 -8.04 14.28
C ILE A 41 5.06 -9.45 14.86
N GLU A 42 6.28 -9.98 14.83
CA GLU A 42 6.61 -11.29 15.42
C GLU A 42 6.41 -11.27 16.94
N SER A 43 6.80 -10.20 17.62
CA SER A 43 6.56 -10.05 19.05
C SER A 43 5.07 -9.99 19.40
N LEU A 44 4.24 -9.41 18.56
CA LEU A 44 2.78 -9.40 18.72
C LEU A 44 2.17 -10.78 18.48
N ARG A 45 2.65 -11.52 17.49
CA ARG A 45 2.17 -12.88 17.19
C ARG A 45 2.34 -13.80 18.38
N ASP A 46 3.46 -13.68 19.08
CA ASP A 46 3.84 -14.56 20.18
C ASP A 46 3.31 -14.06 21.54
N ALA A 47 2.76 -12.87 21.62
CA ALA A 47 2.19 -12.28 22.82
C ALA A 47 0.70 -12.65 22.99
N PRO A 48 0.24 -12.95 24.21
CA PRO A 48 -1.19 -13.11 24.45
C PRO A 48 -1.93 -11.79 24.24
N VAL A 49 -3.16 -11.89 23.75
CA VAL A 49 -4.11 -10.83 23.34
C VAL A 49 -4.32 -9.72 24.40
N LYS A 50 -3.30 -8.95 24.74
CA LYS A 50 -3.39 -7.89 25.76
C LYS A 50 -3.59 -6.47 25.21
N GLU A 51 -3.40 -6.27 23.91
CA GLU A 51 -3.33 -4.92 23.30
C GLU A 51 -4.46 -4.62 22.32
N GLY A 52 -5.61 -5.29 22.41
CA GLY A 52 -6.78 -5.02 21.55
C GLY A 52 -6.61 -5.48 20.09
N TYR A 53 -5.76 -6.44 19.83
CA TYR A 53 -5.68 -7.19 18.57
C TYR A 53 -5.93 -8.69 18.81
N ILE A 54 -6.35 -9.40 17.76
CA ILE A 54 -6.67 -10.84 17.83
C ILE A 54 -5.65 -11.69 17.06
N SER A 55 -4.96 -11.13 16.07
CA SER A 55 -3.87 -11.79 15.38
C SER A 55 -2.91 -10.79 14.76
N ALA A 56 -1.64 -11.19 14.67
CA ALA A 56 -0.61 -10.49 13.91
C ALA A 56 0.23 -11.52 13.15
N GLY A 57 0.81 -11.13 12.04
CA GLY A 57 1.63 -12.06 11.27
C GLY A 57 2.16 -11.44 9.98
N ILE A 58 2.76 -12.31 9.16
CA ILE A 58 3.35 -11.97 7.88
C ILE A 58 2.83 -12.98 6.86
N THR A 59 2.32 -12.51 5.72
CA THR A 59 1.91 -13.36 4.61
C THR A 59 3.12 -13.87 3.82
N GLU A 60 2.92 -14.88 2.98
CA GLU A 60 3.99 -15.40 2.10
C GLU A 60 4.52 -14.34 1.12
N SER A 61 3.67 -13.38 0.71
CA SER A 61 4.04 -12.25 -0.13
C SER A 61 4.81 -11.14 0.60
N GLY A 62 4.92 -11.23 1.94
CA GLY A 62 5.62 -10.28 2.79
C GLY A 62 4.77 -9.13 3.34
N ILE A 63 3.43 -9.17 3.21
CA ILE A 63 2.56 -8.22 3.89
C ILE A 63 2.60 -8.52 5.39
N GLN A 64 2.88 -7.51 6.19
CA GLN A 64 2.84 -7.60 7.64
C GLN A 64 1.51 -7.03 8.14
N TYR A 65 0.86 -7.68 9.11
CA TYR A 65 -0.49 -7.29 9.50
C TYR A 65 -0.74 -7.40 11.00
N ILE A 66 -1.69 -6.59 11.46
CA ILE A 66 -2.29 -6.65 12.80
C ILE A 66 -3.81 -6.61 12.61
N ILE A 67 -4.51 -7.65 13.04
CA ILE A 67 -5.97 -7.73 12.95
C ILE A 67 -6.54 -7.51 14.34
N ARG A 68 -7.38 -6.48 14.49
CA ARG A 68 -8.10 -6.18 15.72
C ARG A 68 -9.47 -6.87 15.76
N HIS A 69 -10.06 -7.02 14.58
CA HIS A 69 -11.32 -7.72 14.40
C HIS A 69 -11.34 -8.37 13.02
N GLU A 70 -11.57 -9.68 12.94
CA GLU A 70 -11.61 -10.39 11.64
C GLU A 70 -12.89 -10.14 10.85
N GLY A 71 -13.89 -9.59 11.53
CA GLY A 71 -15.23 -9.49 10.98
C GLY A 71 -15.98 -10.82 11.02
N PHE A 72 -17.21 -10.78 10.51
CA PHE A 72 -18.10 -11.93 10.36
C PHE A 72 -18.94 -11.73 9.09
N GLY A 73 -19.55 -12.81 8.59
CA GLY A 73 -20.36 -12.74 7.38
C GLY A 73 -19.56 -13.03 6.12
N LYS A 74 -19.72 -12.18 5.11
CA LYS A 74 -19.17 -12.43 3.76
C LYS A 74 -17.68 -12.15 3.68
N THR A 75 -17.01 -12.89 2.81
CA THR A 75 -15.65 -12.59 2.32
C THR A 75 -15.75 -11.93 0.93
N ALA A 76 -14.77 -11.11 0.59
CA ALA A 76 -14.71 -10.45 -0.71
C ALA A 76 -14.11 -11.36 -1.79
N LYS A 77 -14.46 -11.07 -3.05
CA LYS A 77 -13.84 -11.57 -4.27
C LYS A 77 -13.32 -10.36 -5.06
N LEU A 78 -12.50 -10.56 -6.05
CA LEU A 78 -12.01 -9.46 -6.90
C LEU A 78 -13.14 -8.65 -7.56
N SER A 79 -14.26 -9.30 -7.88
CA SER A 79 -15.47 -8.66 -8.44
C SER A 79 -16.38 -8.01 -7.42
N SER A 80 -16.10 -8.15 -6.12
CA SER A 80 -16.96 -7.59 -5.06
C SER A 80 -16.82 -6.08 -4.98
N LEU A 81 -17.90 -5.43 -4.53
CA LEU A 81 -17.85 -4.07 -4.00
C LEU A 81 -17.68 -4.14 -2.48
N VAL A 82 -16.75 -3.38 -1.95
CA VAL A 82 -16.53 -3.24 -0.49
C VAL A 82 -16.76 -1.81 -0.06
N THR A 83 -17.52 -1.62 1.01
CA THR A 83 -17.70 -0.33 1.65
C THR A 83 -16.68 -0.22 2.78
N VAL A 84 -15.75 0.72 2.68
CA VAL A 84 -14.59 0.86 3.57
C VAL A 84 -14.41 2.28 4.08
N THR A 85 -13.70 2.40 5.19
CA THR A 85 -12.95 3.58 5.60
C THR A 85 -11.50 3.18 5.79
N TYR A 86 -10.55 4.03 5.38
CA TYR A 86 -9.13 3.75 5.58
C TYR A 86 -8.27 5.02 5.62
N VAL A 87 -7.10 4.88 6.20
CA VAL A 87 -6.04 5.88 6.15
C VAL A 87 -4.74 5.20 5.73
N ASN A 88 -4.08 5.76 4.72
CA ASN A 88 -2.78 5.31 4.24
C ASN A 88 -1.68 6.27 4.70
N HIS A 89 -0.59 5.71 5.18
CA HIS A 89 0.61 6.43 5.59
C HIS A 89 1.86 5.87 4.92
N LEU A 90 2.83 6.73 4.67
CA LEU A 90 4.22 6.32 4.50
C LEU A 90 4.81 5.93 5.86
N ILE A 91 5.91 5.17 5.85
CA ILE A 91 6.57 4.73 7.09
C ILE A 91 7.16 5.87 7.93
N ASN A 92 7.34 7.05 7.36
CA ASN A 92 7.72 8.28 8.07
C ASN A 92 6.53 9.01 8.73
N GLY A 93 5.32 8.41 8.69
CA GLY A 93 4.10 8.97 9.28
C GLY A 93 3.32 9.92 8.36
N THR A 94 3.82 10.26 7.18
CA THR A 94 3.10 11.13 6.23
C THR A 94 1.83 10.45 5.74
N THR A 95 0.67 11.09 5.93
CA THR A 95 -0.61 10.63 5.38
C THR A 95 -0.65 10.86 3.87
N VAL A 96 -0.92 9.80 3.11
CA VAL A 96 -0.94 9.81 1.64
C VAL A 96 -2.27 9.39 1.03
N GLY A 97 -3.27 9.15 1.85
CA GLY A 97 -4.62 8.84 1.39
C GLY A 97 -5.55 8.60 2.55
N THR A 98 -6.73 9.19 2.47
CA THR A 98 -7.75 9.05 3.50
C THR A 98 -9.13 8.91 2.87
N VAL A 99 -9.84 7.87 3.28
CA VAL A 99 -11.27 7.68 3.02
C VAL A 99 -11.98 7.69 4.37
N SER A 100 -12.38 8.87 4.83
CA SER A 100 -12.97 9.09 6.16
C SER A 100 -14.47 8.83 6.21
N LYS A 101 -15.16 8.87 5.06
CA LYS A 101 -16.58 8.52 4.93
C LYS A 101 -16.69 7.13 4.30
N LYS A 102 -17.68 6.34 4.73
CA LYS A 102 -17.99 5.05 4.12
C LYS A 102 -18.09 5.20 2.60
N THR A 103 -17.14 4.60 1.90
CA THR A 103 -17.04 4.69 0.44
C THR A 103 -17.01 3.28 -0.15
N THR A 104 -17.85 3.05 -1.14
CA THR A 104 -17.92 1.75 -1.83
C THR A 104 -16.96 1.73 -3.01
N ILE A 105 -16.05 0.75 -3.00
CA ILE A 105 -14.98 0.59 -3.99
C ILE A 105 -14.98 -0.85 -4.47
N GLU A 106 -14.76 -1.06 -5.76
CA GLU A 106 -14.58 -2.38 -6.34
C GLU A 106 -13.20 -2.94 -5.94
N VAL A 107 -13.14 -4.18 -5.42
CA VAL A 107 -11.90 -4.77 -4.88
C VAL A 107 -10.77 -4.75 -5.91
N LYS A 108 -11.06 -5.03 -7.18
CA LYS A 108 -10.03 -5.01 -8.25
C LYS A 108 -9.38 -3.64 -8.48
N LYS A 109 -9.92 -2.54 -7.94
CA LYS A 109 -9.33 -1.19 -8.02
C LYS A 109 -8.28 -0.93 -6.95
N PHE A 110 -8.23 -1.74 -5.92
CA PHE A 110 -7.13 -1.69 -4.95
C PHE A 110 -5.85 -2.28 -5.55
N SER A 111 -4.68 -1.94 -4.98
CA SER A 111 -3.44 -2.63 -5.35
C SER A 111 -3.40 -4.06 -4.79
N ALA A 112 -2.45 -4.86 -5.28
CA ALA A 112 -2.36 -6.29 -4.98
C ALA A 112 -2.36 -6.60 -3.47
N GLY A 113 -1.66 -5.81 -2.66
CA GLY A 113 -1.61 -6.04 -1.22
C GLY A 113 -2.95 -5.90 -0.50
N TRP A 114 -3.80 -4.93 -0.91
CA TRP A 114 -5.16 -4.85 -0.36
C TRP A 114 -6.05 -5.99 -0.86
N GLN A 115 -5.92 -6.36 -2.14
CA GLN A 115 -6.67 -7.47 -2.72
C GLN A 115 -6.36 -8.78 -1.98
N GLU A 116 -5.08 -9.06 -1.72
CA GLU A 116 -4.64 -10.25 -0.97
C GLU A 116 -5.29 -10.30 0.42
N MET A 117 -5.27 -9.20 1.17
CA MET A 117 -5.85 -9.19 2.51
C MET A 117 -7.37 -9.35 2.49
N LEU A 118 -8.07 -8.74 1.54
CA LEU A 118 -9.52 -8.82 1.45
C LEU A 118 -10.01 -10.16 0.91
N CYS A 119 -9.31 -10.74 -0.09
CA CYS A 119 -9.75 -11.95 -0.78
C CYS A 119 -9.07 -13.20 -0.26
N ASP A 120 -7.74 -13.24 -0.25
CA ASP A 120 -6.97 -14.47 0.00
C ASP A 120 -6.84 -14.72 1.51
N ARG A 121 -6.54 -13.68 2.31
CA ARG A 121 -6.60 -13.76 3.78
C ARG A 121 -8.05 -13.89 4.26
N GLY A 122 -9.01 -13.42 3.44
CA GLY A 122 -10.44 -13.63 3.68
C GLY A 122 -11.00 -12.79 4.82
N LEU A 123 -10.55 -11.56 4.99
CA LEU A 123 -11.15 -10.63 5.94
C LEU A 123 -12.60 -10.34 5.57
N LYS A 124 -13.46 -10.28 6.58
CA LYS A 124 -14.92 -10.27 6.43
C LYS A 124 -15.50 -8.88 6.69
N GLU A 125 -16.80 -8.75 6.50
CA GLU A 125 -17.55 -7.57 6.97
C GLU A 125 -17.30 -7.32 8.46
N GLY A 126 -17.06 -6.06 8.84
CA GLY A 126 -16.70 -5.68 10.20
C GLY A 126 -15.21 -5.81 10.53
N ALA A 127 -14.38 -6.30 9.61
CA ALA A 127 -12.94 -6.40 9.85
C ALA A 127 -12.31 -5.03 10.13
N ASN A 128 -11.42 -5.00 11.13
CA ASN A 128 -10.61 -3.85 11.50
C ASN A 128 -9.15 -4.30 11.61
N PHE A 129 -8.29 -3.71 10.80
CA PHE A 129 -6.90 -4.15 10.68
C PHE A 129 -5.95 -3.04 10.25
N THR A 130 -4.68 -3.25 10.56
CA THR A 130 -3.54 -2.51 10.01
C THR A 130 -2.72 -3.45 9.15
N ILE A 131 -2.32 -3.00 7.98
CA ILE A 131 -1.38 -3.72 7.11
C ILE A 131 -0.23 -2.83 6.71
N TYR A 132 0.94 -3.43 6.54
CA TYR A 132 2.15 -2.82 6.02
C TYR A 132 2.48 -3.53 4.71
N ILE A 133 2.23 -2.86 3.61
CA ILE A 133 2.30 -3.44 2.27
C ILE A 133 3.66 -3.10 1.67
N PRO A 134 4.48 -4.12 1.31
CA PRO A 134 5.71 -3.91 0.57
C PRO A 134 5.45 -3.12 -0.72
N TRP A 135 6.41 -2.30 -1.12
CA TRP A 135 6.26 -1.39 -2.25
C TRP A 135 5.81 -2.08 -3.55
N HIS A 136 6.24 -3.31 -3.82
CA HIS A 136 5.90 -4.06 -5.05
C HIS A 136 4.44 -4.55 -5.08
N LEU A 137 3.77 -4.64 -3.92
CA LEU A 137 2.34 -4.95 -3.79
C LEU A 137 1.47 -3.69 -3.58
N ALA A 138 2.09 -2.52 -3.50
CA ALA A 138 1.44 -1.21 -3.35
C ALA A 138 1.54 -0.40 -4.65
N PHE A 139 2.30 0.68 -4.66
CA PHE A 139 2.43 1.61 -5.80
C PHE A 139 3.68 1.36 -6.66
N GLY A 140 4.48 0.35 -6.33
CA GLY A 140 5.57 -0.15 -7.14
C GLY A 140 6.73 0.84 -7.35
N LYS A 141 7.46 0.60 -8.44
CA LYS A 141 8.57 1.44 -8.90
C LYS A 141 8.11 2.78 -9.48
N ALA A 142 6.83 2.90 -9.82
CA ALA A 142 6.27 4.13 -10.38
C ALA A 142 5.91 5.14 -9.28
N GLY A 143 5.54 4.68 -8.08
CA GLY A 143 4.95 5.55 -7.07
C GLY A 143 3.66 6.19 -7.57
N GLN A 144 3.28 7.32 -6.97
CA GLN A 144 2.14 8.11 -7.42
C GLN A 144 2.48 9.60 -7.41
N LYS A 145 2.33 10.25 -8.57
CA LYS A 145 2.49 11.71 -8.69
C LYS A 145 1.17 12.41 -8.45
N GLN A 146 1.25 13.62 -7.91
CA GLN A 146 0.09 14.49 -7.81
C GLN A 146 -0.29 14.97 -9.22
N ALA A 147 -1.58 14.94 -9.54
CA ALA A 147 -2.07 15.37 -10.84
C ALA A 147 -1.63 16.82 -11.16
N GLY A 148 -1.05 17.03 -12.35
CA GLY A 148 -0.56 18.34 -12.81
C GLY A 148 0.76 18.82 -12.16
N ILE A 149 1.39 18.04 -11.29
CA ILE A 149 2.64 18.42 -10.62
C ILE A 149 3.66 17.29 -10.81
N SER A 150 4.93 17.64 -11.03
CA SER A 150 6.01 16.64 -11.15
C SER A 150 6.36 15.96 -9.82
N LYS A 151 5.94 16.53 -8.68
CA LYS A 151 6.25 16.05 -7.35
C LYS A 151 5.50 14.73 -7.04
N TYR A 152 6.19 13.78 -6.46
CA TYR A 152 5.58 12.56 -5.97
C TYR A 152 4.73 12.81 -4.71
N PHE A 153 3.52 12.31 -4.75
CA PHE A 153 2.63 12.19 -3.60
C PHE A 153 2.96 10.92 -2.80
N ILE A 154 3.17 9.80 -3.52
CA ILE A 154 3.75 8.58 -2.97
C ILE A 154 5.03 8.29 -3.76
N PRO A 155 6.21 8.43 -3.13
CA PRO A 155 7.48 8.14 -3.81
C PRO A 155 7.53 6.70 -4.33
N PRO A 156 8.27 6.42 -5.42
CA PRO A 156 8.64 5.08 -5.81
C PRO A 156 9.20 4.26 -4.64
N TYR A 157 8.93 2.97 -4.63
CA TYR A 157 9.42 2.03 -3.61
C TYR A 157 8.95 2.31 -2.18
N SER A 158 7.80 2.96 -1.99
CA SER A 158 7.23 3.21 -0.67
C SER A 158 6.48 2.00 -0.13
N VAL A 159 6.82 1.59 1.07
CA VAL A 159 5.94 0.76 1.91
C VAL A 159 4.74 1.60 2.33
N ILE A 160 3.56 1.02 2.27
CA ILE A 160 2.32 1.69 2.71
C ILE A 160 1.80 1.00 3.97
N ARG A 161 1.65 1.77 5.03
CA ARG A 161 0.81 1.39 6.16
C ARG A 161 -0.62 1.80 5.86
N CYS A 162 -1.56 0.86 5.97
CA CYS A 162 -2.98 1.12 5.83
C CYS A 162 -3.73 0.66 7.08
N ASP A 163 -4.44 1.57 7.70
CA ASP A 163 -5.42 1.27 8.74
C ASP A 163 -6.81 1.26 8.08
N MET A 164 -7.51 0.10 8.09
CA MET A 164 -8.78 -0.08 7.35
C MET A 164 -9.86 -0.70 8.23
N ILE A 165 -11.09 -0.26 7.99
CA ILE A 165 -12.32 -0.91 8.46
C ILE A 165 -13.15 -1.28 7.24
N VAL A 166 -13.54 -2.55 7.14
CA VAL A 166 -14.49 -3.06 6.15
C VAL A 166 -15.89 -3.02 6.75
N HIS A 167 -16.76 -2.18 6.21
CA HIS A 167 -18.13 -2.04 6.74
C HIS A 167 -19.10 -3.03 6.11
N GLU A 168 -19.03 -3.21 4.78
CA GLU A 168 -19.96 -4.06 4.02
C GLU A 168 -19.24 -4.70 2.84
N ILE A 169 -19.69 -5.91 2.45
CA ILE A 169 -19.21 -6.63 1.26
C ILE A 169 -20.41 -7.04 0.42
N HIS A 170 -20.43 -6.57 -0.83
CA HIS A 170 -21.46 -6.92 -1.82
C HIS A 170 -20.84 -7.81 -2.89
N ASN A 171 -21.21 -9.10 -2.85
CA ASN A 171 -20.82 -10.07 -3.86
C ASN A 171 -21.89 -10.14 -4.94
N PHE A 172 -21.52 -9.96 -6.20
CA PHE A 172 -22.42 -10.16 -7.31
C PHE A 172 -22.50 -11.64 -7.68
N PRO A 173 -23.67 -12.12 -8.17
CA PRO A 173 -23.74 -13.44 -8.81
C PRO A 173 -22.72 -13.54 -9.95
N PRO A 174 -22.20 -14.75 -10.26
CA PRO A 174 -21.21 -14.92 -11.33
C PRO A 174 -21.64 -14.40 -12.69
N ASP A 175 -22.95 -14.32 -12.95
CA ASP A 175 -23.57 -13.95 -14.23
C ASP A 175 -24.16 -12.54 -14.26
N ALA A 176 -24.02 -11.74 -13.22
CA ALA A 176 -24.42 -10.34 -13.22
C ALA A 176 -23.38 -9.52 -14.00
N LYS A 177 -23.56 -9.41 -15.32
CA LYS A 177 -22.81 -8.52 -16.22
C LYS A 177 -23.49 -7.16 -16.29
#